data_2e901975e2525928ff21d89455727dfe
#
_entry.id   2e901975e2525928ff21d89455727dfe
#
_cell.length_a   1.000
_cell.length_b   1.000
_cell.length_c   1.000
_cell.angle_alpha   90.00
_cell.angle_beta   90.00
_cell.angle_gamma   90.00
#
_symmetry.space_group_name_H-M   'P 1'
#
loop_
_entity.id
_entity.type
_entity.pdbx_description
1 polymer ?
#
loop_
_entity_poly.entity_id
_entity_poly.type
_entity_poly.pdbx_seq_one_letter_code
_entity_poly.pdbx_strand_id
1 'polypeptide(L)'
;MTEKNTAHRWRPADAADVGVIYDIQCISHALQPEAHDVLLERLLLCPQGCFVLENGGVVSGYVLSHPWVRRAPPPIDARLGAIPAEADAWYLHDLALLPGTRGSGAGAKISALLAEQARLAGYRTVALVSVNGSQGFWEGQGFSVCMDDALAAKLECYGGQAVYMERDLPGRGS
;
A
#
# COMPACT_ATOMS: atom_id res chain seq x y z
N MET A 1 -1.90 5.45 38.41
CA MET A 1 -1.86 5.98 37.04
C MET A 1 -1.81 4.78 36.12
N THR A 2 -2.94 4.41 35.55
CA THR A 2 -3.02 3.32 34.56
C THR A 2 -2.51 3.88 33.24
N GLU A 3 -1.28 3.51 32.85
CA GLU A 3 -0.86 3.64 31.46
C GLU A 3 -1.85 2.88 30.59
N LYS A 4 -2.69 3.62 29.86
CA LYS A 4 -3.43 3.05 28.75
C LYS A 4 -2.39 2.64 27.72
N ASN A 5 -1.98 1.38 27.77
CA ASN A 5 -1.28 0.73 26.66
C ASN A 5 -2.24 0.68 25.46
N THR A 6 -2.34 1.81 24.76
CA THR A 6 -3.14 1.95 23.55
C THR A 6 -2.32 1.33 22.43
N ALA A 7 -2.61 0.06 22.14
CA ALA A 7 -1.95 -0.65 21.05
C ALA A 7 -2.30 0.01 19.69
N HIS A 8 -1.32 0.12 18.82
CA HIS A 8 -1.52 0.54 17.44
C HIS A 8 -2.54 -0.37 16.74
N ARG A 9 -3.56 0.22 16.11
CA ARG A 9 -4.63 -0.50 15.45
C ARG A 9 -4.87 0.03 14.04
N TRP A 10 -4.90 -0.86 13.07
CA TRP A 10 -5.38 -0.55 11.73
C TRP A 10 -6.92 -0.41 11.75
N ARG A 11 -7.43 0.69 11.22
CA ARG A 11 -8.86 0.91 10.97
C ARG A 11 -9.08 1.34 9.53
N PRO A 12 -10.27 1.12 8.96
CA PRO A 12 -10.62 1.69 7.66
C PRO A 12 -10.37 3.20 7.64
N ALA A 13 -9.78 3.68 6.55
CA ALA A 13 -9.61 5.10 6.30
C ALA A 13 -10.87 5.68 5.67
N ASP A 14 -11.15 6.95 5.95
CA ASP A 14 -12.21 7.70 5.30
C ASP A 14 -11.69 9.03 4.72
N ALA A 15 -12.56 9.79 4.06
CA ALA A 15 -12.17 11.04 3.41
C ALA A 15 -11.59 12.09 4.39
N ALA A 16 -11.96 12.04 5.67
CA ALA A 16 -11.41 12.95 6.69
C ALA A 16 -9.95 12.63 7.03
N ASP A 17 -9.49 11.42 6.74
CA ASP A 17 -8.08 11.01 6.98
C ASP A 17 -7.12 11.51 5.89
N VAL A 18 -7.60 12.00 4.75
CA VAL A 18 -6.73 12.35 3.61
C VAL A 18 -5.68 13.40 3.99
N GLY A 19 -6.04 14.38 4.83
CA GLY A 19 -5.10 15.39 5.32
C GLY A 19 -3.92 14.79 6.10
N VAL A 20 -4.20 13.90 7.05
CA VAL A 20 -3.14 13.25 7.84
C VAL A 20 -2.35 12.22 7.00
N ILE A 21 -2.99 11.55 6.05
CA ILE A 21 -2.31 10.68 5.08
C ILE A 21 -1.30 11.50 4.27
N TYR A 22 -1.71 12.66 3.75
CA TYR A 22 -0.83 13.56 3.02
C TYR A 22 0.35 14.03 3.87
N ASP A 23 0.12 14.42 5.13
CA ASP A 23 1.19 14.85 6.03
C ASP A 23 2.21 13.72 6.28
N ILE A 24 1.75 12.49 6.51
CA ILE A 24 2.62 11.32 6.69
C ILE A 24 3.39 11.02 5.41
N GLN A 25 2.75 11.12 4.25
CA GLN A 25 3.39 10.94 2.95
C GLN A 25 4.53 11.95 2.75
N CYS A 26 4.31 13.22 3.05
CA CYS A 26 5.33 14.27 2.94
C CYS A 26 6.56 13.99 3.81
N ILE A 27 6.40 13.31 4.93
CA ILE A 27 7.51 12.86 5.78
C ILE A 27 8.20 11.63 5.20
N SER A 28 7.44 10.66 4.72
CA SER A 28 7.94 9.35 4.29
C SER A 28 8.46 9.35 2.84
N HIS A 29 7.89 10.17 1.99
CA HIS A 29 8.19 10.30 0.56
C HIS A 29 8.50 11.76 0.18
N ALA A 30 9.37 12.41 0.94
CA ALA A 30 9.64 13.84 0.85
C ALA A 30 10.05 14.33 -0.54
N LEU A 31 10.64 13.48 -1.38
CA LEU A 31 11.11 13.86 -2.72
C LEU A 31 10.00 13.86 -3.78
N GLN A 32 8.96 13.06 -3.60
CA GLN A 32 7.87 12.90 -4.57
C GLN A 32 6.53 12.62 -3.87
N PRO A 33 5.99 13.55 -3.08
CA PRO A 33 4.65 13.37 -2.52
C PRO A 33 3.61 13.46 -3.63
N GLU A 34 2.61 12.59 -3.59
CA GLU A 34 1.47 12.67 -4.50
C GLU A 34 0.49 13.75 -4.03
N ALA A 35 -0.23 14.36 -4.98
CA ALA A 35 -1.20 15.42 -4.68
C ALA A 35 -2.35 14.90 -3.80
N HIS A 36 -2.91 15.78 -2.98
CA HIS A 36 -4.01 15.47 -2.06
C HIS A 36 -5.22 14.84 -2.78
N ASP A 37 -5.57 15.33 -3.96
CA ASP A 37 -6.69 14.82 -4.75
C ASP A 37 -6.41 13.44 -5.37
N VAL A 38 -5.15 13.10 -5.63
CA VAL A 38 -4.73 11.76 -6.05
C VAL A 38 -4.93 10.75 -4.91
N LEU A 39 -4.52 11.10 -3.69
CA LEU A 39 -4.73 10.27 -2.50
C LEU A 39 -6.22 10.06 -2.20
N LEU A 40 -7.01 11.14 -2.30
CA LEU A 40 -8.46 11.07 -2.11
C LEU A 40 -9.12 10.15 -3.13
N GLU A 41 -8.70 10.22 -4.39
CA GLU A 41 -9.24 9.35 -5.43
C GLU A 41 -9.00 7.87 -5.11
N ARG A 42 -7.79 7.48 -4.67
CA ARG A 42 -7.48 6.10 -4.26
C ARG A 42 -8.47 5.59 -3.21
N LEU A 43 -8.71 6.43 -2.21
CA LEU A 43 -9.60 6.12 -1.10
C LEU A 43 -11.06 5.99 -1.54
N LEU A 44 -11.51 6.84 -2.44
CA LEU A 44 -12.88 6.80 -2.96
C LEU A 44 -13.11 5.64 -3.92
N LEU A 45 -12.11 5.26 -4.73
CA LEU A 45 -12.22 4.14 -5.68
C LEU A 45 -12.23 2.77 -4.99
N CYS A 46 -11.51 2.62 -3.88
CA CYS A 46 -11.41 1.35 -3.17
C CYS A 46 -11.31 1.56 -1.64
N PRO A 47 -12.38 2.00 -0.97
CA PRO A 47 -12.35 2.25 0.47
C PRO A 47 -11.99 1.00 1.27
N GLN A 48 -12.37 -0.19 0.82
CA GLN A 48 -12.03 -1.46 1.48
C GLN A 48 -10.54 -1.83 1.41
N GLY A 49 -9.75 -1.14 0.59
CA GLY A 49 -8.30 -1.32 0.45
C GLY A 49 -7.47 -0.25 1.17
N CYS A 50 -8.11 0.68 1.88
CA CYS A 50 -7.45 1.83 2.49
C CYS A 50 -7.63 1.83 4.00
N PHE A 51 -6.51 1.94 4.73
CA PHE A 51 -6.49 1.90 6.19
C PHE A 51 -5.53 2.94 6.75
N VAL A 52 -5.80 3.37 7.97
CA VAL A 52 -4.87 4.17 8.78
C VAL A 52 -4.52 3.43 10.05
N LEU A 53 -3.29 3.62 10.51
CA LEU A 53 -2.79 3.09 11.77
C LEU A 53 -2.98 4.12 12.86
N GLU A 54 -3.81 3.80 13.83
CA GLU A 54 -4.20 4.71 14.91
C GLU A 54 -3.76 4.18 16.27
N ASN A 55 -3.35 5.10 17.12
CA ASN A 55 -3.10 4.86 18.54
C ASN A 55 -3.65 6.03 19.35
N GLY A 56 -4.71 5.79 20.13
CA GLY A 56 -5.31 6.80 21.00
C GLY A 56 -5.83 8.05 20.26
N GLY A 57 -6.33 7.91 19.04
CA GLY A 57 -6.81 9.00 18.19
C GLY A 57 -5.72 9.67 17.35
N VAL A 58 -4.47 9.23 17.45
CA VAL A 58 -3.36 9.76 16.65
C VAL A 58 -3.03 8.78 15.53
N VAL A 59 -3.11 9.24 14.28
CA VAL A 59 -2.73 8.46 13.10
C VAL A 59 -1.23 8.54 12.88
N SER A 60 -0.57 7.39 12.72
CA SER A 60 0.88 7.26 12.58
C SER A 60 1.33 6.43 11.37
N GLY A 61 0.39 6.02 10.56
CA GLY A 61 0.66 5.29 9.33
C GLY A 61 -0.59 5.14 8.47
N TYR A 62 -0.40 4.76 7.23
CA TYR A 62 -1.50 4.49 6.30
C TYR A 62 -1.12 3.43 5.27
N VAL A 63 -2.10 2.85 4.63
CA VAL A 63 -1.97 2.06 3.42
C VAL A 63 -3.09 2.41 2.45
N LEU A 64 -2.74 2.53 1.18
CA LEU A 64 -3.67 2.68 0.07
C LEU A 64 -3.47 1.51 -0.89
N SER A 65 -4.53 0.81 -1.21
CA SER A 65 -4.49 -0.34 -2.11
C SER A 65 -5.82 -0.48 -2.87
N HIS A 66 -5.76 -1.12 -4.03
CA HIS A 66 -6.92 -1.27 -4.91
C HIS A 66 -6.67 -2.40 -5.93
N PRO A 67 -7.70 -2.95 -6.57
CA PRO A 67 -7.51 -3.82 -7.72
C PRO A 67 -6.81 -3.08 -8.88
N TRP A 68 -5.96 -3.79 -9.62
CA TRP A 68 -5.27 -3.25 -10.79
C TRP A 68 -4.81 -4.36 -11.75
N VAL A 69 -4.31 -3.95 -12.92
CA VAL A 69 -3.74 -4.87 -13.90
C VAL A 69 -2.30 -5.23 -13.51
N ARG A 70 -1.99 -6.51 -13.49
CA ARG A 70 -0.63 -7.01 -13.20
C ARG A 70 0.38 -6.43 -14.18
N ARG A 71 1.60 -6.20 -13.69
CA ARG A 71 2.77 -5.74 -14.46
C ARG A 71 2.55 -4.41 -15.18
N ALA A 72 1.55 -3.64 -14.74
CA ALA A 72 1.22 -2.33 -15.28
C ALA A 72 1.08 -1.29 -14.16
N PRO A 73 2.11 -1.09 -13.30
CA PRO A 73 2.02 -0.16 -12.18
C PRO A 73 1.62 1.23 -12.65
N PRO A 74 0.66 1.90 -11.96
CA PRO A 74 0.25 3.24 -12.33
C PRO A 74 1.43 4.22 -12.22
N PRO A 75 1.49 5.28 -13.03
CA PRO A 75 2.44 6.35 -12.82
C PRO A 75 2.27 7.01 -11.44
N ILE A 76 3.36 7.53 -10.88
CA ILE A 76 3.31 8.32 -9.64
C ILE A 76 2.53 9.61 -9.90
N ASP A 77 1.79 10.06 -8.88
CA ASP A 77 1.00 11.29 -8.88
C ASP A 77 0.00 11.39 -10.05
N ALA A 78 -0.55 10.24 -10.47
CA ALA A 78 -1.52 10.17 -11.54
C ALA A 78 -2.87 9.66 -11.03
N ARG A 79 -3.95 10.26 -11.53
CA ARG A 79 -5.30 9.76 -11.29
C ARG A 79 -5.53 8.46 -12.06
N LEU A 80 -6.19 7.50 -11.41
CA LEU A 80 -6.59 6.25 -12.05
C LEU A 80 -7.82 6.41 -12.93
N GLY A 81 -8.72 7.32 -12.57
CA GLY A 81 -10.02 7.50 -13.20
C GLY A 81 -11.05 6.45 -12.79
N ALA A 82 -10.71 5.18 -12.91
CA ALA A 82 -11.54 4.05 -12.50
C ALA A 82 -10.68 2.81 -12.25
N ILE A 83 -11.24 1.83 -11.53
CA ILE A 83 -10.65 0.48 -11.46
C ILE A 83 -10.93 -0.23 -12.79
N PRO A 84 -9.91 -0.75 -13.49
CA PRO A 84 -10.11 -1.46 -14.75
C PRO A 84 -10.98 -2.71 -14.56
N ALA A 85 -11.88 -2.98 -15.51
CA ALA A 85 -12.69 -4.19 -15.50
C ALA A 85 -11.83 -5.47 -15.63
N GLU A 86 -10.68 -5.38 -16.28
CA GLU A 86 -9.69 -6.43 -16.46
C GLU A 86 -8.68 -6.56 -15.30
N ALA A 87 -8.88 -5.84 -14.20
CA ALA A 87 -8.01 -5.93 -13.02
C ALA A 87 -7.88 -7.40 -12.57
N ASP A 88 -6.65 -7.88 -12.48
CA ASP A 88 -6.32 -9.28 -12.20
C ASP A 88 -5.38 -9.47 -11.00
N ALA A 89 -5.05 -8.36 -10.30
CA ALA A 89 -4.30 -8.35 -9.05
C ALA A 89 -4.84 -7.32 -8.08
N TRP A 90 -4.50 -7.48 -6.80
CA TRP A 90 -4.63 -6.45 -5.79
C TRP A 90 -3.33 -5.68 -5.70
N TYR A 91 -3.35 -4.40 -6.01
CA TYR A 91 -2.18 -3.54 -6.04
C TYR A 91 -2.07 -2.73 -4.75
N LEU A 92 -0.98 -2.93 -4.01
CA LEU A 92 -0.63 -2.11 -2.86
C LEU A 92 0.09 -0.86 -3.38
N HIS A 93 -0.65 0.25 -3.42
CA HIS A 93 -0.17 1.50 -4.01
C HIS A 93 0.88 2.18 -3.12
N ASP A 94 0.61 2.30 -1.82
CA ASP A 94 1.51 2.94 -0.88
C ASP A 94 1.26 2.46 0.55
N LEU A 95 2.34 2.25 1.30
CA LEU A 95 2.35 1.96 2.73
C LEU A 95 3.40 2.83 3.38
N ALA A 96 3.01 3.68 4.31
CA ALA A 96 3.94 4.49 5.08
C ALA A 96 3.65 4.42 6.57
N LEU A 97 4.71 4.33 7.36
CA LEU A 97 4.70 4.39 8.81
C LEU A 97 5.64 5.51 9.28
N LEU A 98 5.19 6.34 10.20
CA LEU A 98 6.07 7.30 10.84
C LEU A 98 7.25 6.60 11.53
N PRO A 99 8.43 7.24 11.64
CA PRO A 99 9.63 6.59 12.17
C PRO A 99 9.44 5.94 13.55
N GLY A 100 8.70 6.58 14.45
CA GLY A 100 8.42 6.04 15.80
C GLY A 100 7.50 4.81 15.82
N THR A 101 6.88 4.45 14.70
CA THR A 101 5.98 3.29 14.57
C THR A 101 6.63 2.14 13.81
N ARG A 102 7.75 2.39 13.15
CA ARG A 102 8.49 1.34 12.42
C ARG A 102 9.04 0.30 13.39
N GLY A 103 9.10 -0.95 12.96
CA GLY A 103 9.56 -2.05 13.80
C GLY A 103 8.53 -2.58 14.81
N SER A 104 7.32 -2.03 14.83
CA SER A 104 6.22 -2.48 15.72
C SER A 104 5.48 -3.74 15.23
N GLY A 105 5.78 -4.23 14.02
CA GLY A 105 5.04 -5.29 13.35
C GLY A 105 3.79 -4.82 12.63
N ALA A 106 3.48 -3.52 12.64
CA ALA A 106 2.28 -2.97 11.99
C ALA A 106 2.27 -3.20 10.47
N GLY A 107 3.43 -3.07 9.81
CA GLY A 107 3.56 -3.34 8.38
C GLY A 107 3.26 -4.78 8.01
N ALA A 108 3.75 -5.74 8.77
CA ALA A 108 3.46 -7.17 8.57
C ALA A 108 1.97 -7.47 8.77
N LYS A 109 1.35 -6.87 9.78
CA LYS A 109 -0.09 -7.04 10.07
C LYS A 109 -0.95 -6.53 8.92
N ILE A 110 -0.67 -5.36 8.39
CA ILE A 110 -1.47 -4.81 7.29
C ILE A 110 -1.23 -5.57 5.98
N SER A 111 -0.01 -6.02 5.71
CA SER A 111 0.29 -6.88 4.56
C SER A 111 -0.55 -8.18 4.60
N ALA A 112 -0.65 -8.82 5.75
CA ALA A 112 -1.47 -10.01 5.92
C ALA A 112 -2.97 -9.72 5.76
N LEU A 113 -3.46 -8.61 6.32
CA LEU A 113 -4.86 -8.19 6.18
C LEU A 113 -5.21 -7.94 4.72
N LEU A 114 -4.38 -7.22 3.98
CA LEU A 114 -4.62 -6.93 2.56
C LEU A 114 -4.57 -8.19 1.69
N ALA A 115 -3.67 -9.12 1.99
CA ALA A 115 -3.63 -10.41 1.31
C ALA A 115 -4.96 -11.19 1.50
N GLU A 116 -5.53 -11.17 2.70
CA GLU A 116 -6.83 -11.79 2.96
C GLU A 116 -7.98 -11.03 2.28
N GLN A 117 -7.97 -9.70 2.28
CA GLN A 117 -8.94 -8.88 1.54
C GLN A 117 -8.91 -9.20 0.04
N ALA A 118 -7.72 -9.25 -0.54
CA ALA A 118 -7.54 -9.62 -1.94
C ALA A 118 -8.10 -11.01 -2.25
N ARG A 119 -7.79 -11.99 -1.40
CA ARG A 119 -8.29 -13.36 -1.53
C ARG A 119 -9.82 -13.45 -1.46
N LEU A 120 -10.43 -12.73 -0.52
CA LEU A 120 -11.89 -12.67 -0.37
C LEU A 120 -12.56 -11.98 -1.55
N ALA A 121 -11.89 -10.98 -2.14
CA ALA A 121 -12.35 -10.31 -3.35
C ALA A 121 -12.13 -11.13 -4.64
N GLY A 122 -11.52 -12.31 -4.54
CA GLY A 122 -11.31 -13.22 -5.67
C GLY A 122 -9.98 -13.07 -6.41
N TYR A 123 -9.09 -12.22 -5.93
CA TYR A 123 -7.76 -12.04 -6.52
C TYR A 123 -6.79 -13.14 -6.03
N ARG A 124 -5.88 -13.52 -6.90
CA ARG A 124 -4.89 -14.56 -6.63
C ARG A 124 -3.46 -14.01 -6.50
N THR A 125 -3.28 -12.73 -6.69
CA THR A 125 -1.99 -12.07 -6.66
C THR A 125 -2.13 -10.71 -5.97
N VAL A 126 -1.20 -10.40 -5.07
CA VAL A 126 -0.96 -9.03 -4.58
C VAL A 126 0.32 -8.52 -5.24
N ALA A 127 0.29 -7.31 -5.76
CA ALA A 127 1.42 -6.68 -6.43
C ALA A 127 1.76 -5.34 -5.81
N LEU A 128 3.00 -4.92 -5.94
CA LEU A 128 3.47 -3.60 -5.48
C LEU A 128 4.75 -3.18 -6.22
N VAL A 129 5.11 -1.92 -6.08
CA VAL A 129 6.43 -1.40 -6.40
C VAL A 129 7.16 -1.09 -5.09
N SER A 130 8.24 -1.82 -4.83
CA SER A 130 9.11 -1.56 -3.69
C SER A 130 10.02 -0.38 -3.98
N VAL A 131 10.05 0.58 -3.08
CA VAL A 131 10.88 1.80 -3.16
C VAL A 131 11.65 2.00 -1.85
N ASN A 132 12.59 2.94 -1.84
CA ASN A 132 13.32 3.37 -0.63
C ASN A 132 13.99 2.21 0.14
N GLY A 133 14.49 1.18 -0.57
CA GLY A 133 15.19 0.06 0.04
C GLY A 133 14.29 -0.90 0.82
N SER A 134 12.96 -0.91 0.58
CA SER A 134 12.00 -1.75 1.30
C SER A 134 11.88 -3.19 0.77
N GLN A 135 12.66 -3.57 -0.25
CA GLN A 135 12.58 -4.91 -0.88
C GLN A 135 12.68 -6.04 0.15
N GLY A 136 13.67 -5.98 1.06
CA GLY A 136 13.85 -7.03 2.07
C GLY A 136 12.66 -7.17 3.02
N PHE A 137 12.00 -6.07 3.36
CA PHE A 137 10.74 -6.12 4.13
C PHE A 137 9.66 -6.90 3.36
N TRP A 138 9.47 -6.60 2.09
CA TRP A 138 8.45 -7.25 1.26
C TRP A 138 8.77 -8.73 0.98
N GLU A 139 10.03 -9.07 0.79
CA GLU A 139 10.47 -10.48 0.70
C GLU A 139 10.09 -11.25 1.98
N GLY A 140 10.26 -10.64 3.14
CA GLY A 140 9.81 -11.18 4.42
C GLY A 140 8.29 -11.37 4.52
N GLN A 141 7.51 -10.65 3.71
CA GLN A 141 6.05 -10.78 3.61
C GLN A 141 5.61 -11.77 2.50
N GLY A 142 6.54 -12.47 1.87
CA GLY A 142 6.26 -13.47 0.84
C GLY A 142 6.17 -12.93 -0.59
N PHE A 143 6.61 -11.71 -0.82
CA PHE A 143 6.72 -11.14 -2.17
C PHE A 143 8.03 -11.54 -2.84
N SER A 144 8.01 -11.66 -4.15
CA SER A 144 9.18 -11.91 -4.99
C SER A 144 9.31 -10.88 -6.09
N VAL A 145 10.53 -10.53 -6.44
CA VAL A 145 10.81 -9.60 -7.54
C VAL A 145 10.39 -10.20 -8.87
N CYS A 146 9.63 -9.43 -9.65
CA CYS A 146 9.16 -9.77 -10.99
C CYS A 146 9.56 -8.64 -11.95
N MET A 147 10.76 -8.69 -12.52
CA MET A 147 11.28 -7.63 -13.39
C MET A 147 11.57 -8.14 -14.79
N ASP A 148 11.34 -7.27 -15.77
CA ASP A 148 11.79 -7.38 -17.15
C ASP A 148 12.05 -5.97 -17.71
N ASP A 149 12.53 -5.88 -18.96
CA ASP A 149 12.87 -4.58 -19.57
C ASP A 149 11.67 -3.65 -19.69
N ALA A 150 10.47 -4.17 -19.94
CA ALA A 150 9.25 -3.39 -20.04
C ALA A 150 8.84 -2.79 -18.68
N LEU A 151 8.96 -3.56 -17.60
CA LEU A 151 8.74 -3.07 -16.23
C LEU A 151 9.82 -2.08 -15.82
N ALA A 152 11.07 -2.32 -16.13
CA ALA A 152 12.18 -1.41 -15.83
C ALA A 152 11.90 -0.02 -16.44
N ALA A 153 11.46 0.04 -17.71
CA ALA A 153 11.10 1.29 -18.37
C ALA A 153 9.93 2.01 -17.67
N LYS A 154 8.90 1.26 -17.24
CA LYS A 154 7.74 1.83 -16.51
C LYS A 154 8.12 2.37 -15.12
N LEU A 155 9.15 1.81 -14.49
CA LEU A 155 9.57 2.17 -13.14
C LEU A 155 10.59 3.31 -13.09
N GLU A 156 11.03 3.84 -14.22
CA GLU A 156 11.99 4.96 -14.24
C GLU A 156 11.51 6.17 -13.43
N CYS A 157 10.20 6.46 -13.43
CA CYS A 157 9.60 7.54 -12.65
C CYS A 157 9.61 7.30 -11.12
N TYR A 158 9.82 6.05 -10.67
CA TYR A 158 9.85 5.69 -9.24
C TYR A 158 11.23 5.84 -8.59
N GLY A 159 12.27 6.10 -9.39
CA GLY A 159 13.65 6.20 -8.92
C GLY A 159 14.45 4.90 -9.08
N GLY A 160 15.79 5.01 -9.00
CA GLY A 160 16.75 3.98 -9.46
C GLY A 160 16.78 2.65 -8.71
N GLN A 161 16.05 2.50 -7.59
CA GLN A 161 15.98 1.27 -6.80
C GLN A 161 14.58 0.67 -6.75
N ALA A 162 13.65 1.17 -7.54
CA ALA A 162 12.29 0.66 -7.59
C ALA A 162 12.25 -0.71 -8.28
N VAL A 163 11.58 -1.67 -7.65
CA VAL A 163 11.36 -3.01 -8.21
C VAL A 163 9.91 -3.41 -8.08
N TYR A 164 9.36 -4.00 -9.13
CA TYR A 164 8.02 -4.57 -9.09
C TYR A 164 8.06 -5.94 -8.42
N MET A 165 7.14 -6.18 -7.51
CA MET A 165 7.08 -7.42 -6.73
C MET A 165 5.66 -7.98 -6.74
N GLU A 166 5.56 -9.31 -6.70
CA GLU A 166 4.28 -10.02 -6.57
C GLU A 166 4.34 -11.06 -5.46
N ARG A 167 3.19 -11.32 -4.87
CA ARG A 167 2.92 -12.42 -3.96
C ARG A 167 1.70 -13.18 -4.45
N ASP A 168 1.85 -14.48 -4.70
CA ASP A 168 0.73 -15.36 -5.00
C ASP A 168 -0.03 -15.71 -3.71
N LEU A 169 -1.35 -15.70 -3.82
CA LEU A 169 -2.24 -16.05 -2.74
C LEU A 169 -2.69 -17.51 -2.89
N PRO A 170 -2.78 -18.29 -1.78
CA PRO A 170 -3.29 -19.65 -1.86
C PRO A 170 -4.73 -19.63 -2.40
N GLY A 171 -5.04 -20.60 -3.25
CA GLY A 171 -6.40 -20.82 -3.72
C GLY A 171 -7.36 -21.05 -2.55
N ARG A 172 -8.66 -20.80 -2.76
CA ARG A 172 -9.66 -21.29 -1.81
C ARG A 172 -9.48 -22.81 -1.75
N GLY A 173 -9.17 -23.32 -0.56
CA GLY A 173 -9.17 -24.76 -0.35
C GLY A 173 -10.53 -25.32 -0.77
N SER A 174 -10.51 -26.30 -1.63
CA SER A 174 -11.67 -27.13 -1.98
C SER A 174 -12.17 -27.91 -0.76
#